data_c228be31334833f0f312330758389863
#
_entry.id   c228be31334833f0f312330758389863
#
_cell.length_a   1.000
_cell.length_b   1.000
_cell.length_c   1.000
_cell.angle_alpha   90.00
_cell.angle_beta   90.00
_cell.angle_gamma   90.00
#
_symmetry.space_group_name_H-M   'P 1'
#
loop_
_entity.id
_entity.type
_entity.pdbx_description
1 polymer ?
#
loop_
_entity_poly.entity_id
_entity_poly.type
_entity_poly.pdbx_seq_one_letter_code
_entity_poly.pdbx_strand_id
1 'polypeptide(L)'
;SKISGLDVDQDVLLYHALLNFRYDALVDWISVREDSFDKVESFEIPTEGFLAYYYHFFKGFHCTLISNYNEAKEQYEQAEKLLKYIADPIEHAEFNYRMGYFYYQVYQQML
;
A
#
# COMPACT_ATOMS: atom_id res chain seq x y z
N SER A 1 -20.92 14.58 -14.98
CA SER A 1 -21.99 14.60 -13.99
C SER A 1 -21.43 14.89 -12.61
N LYS A 2 -22.32 15.26 -11.71
CA LYS A 2 -21.92 15.54 -10.33
C LYS A 2 -21.32 14.32 -9.64
N ILE A 3 -21.86 13.14 -9.95
CA ILE A 3 -21.37 11.89 -9.37
C ILE A 3 -19.92 11.65 -9.82
N SER A 4 -19.65 11.83 -11.11
CA SER A 4 -18.29 11.67 -11.63
C SER A 4 -17.33 12.67 -10.99
N GLY A 5 -17.76 13.92 -10.77
CA GLY A 5 -16.93 14.92 -10.12
C GLY A 5 -16.61 14.54 -8.68
N LEU A 6 -17.61 14.02 -7.93
CA LEU A 6 -17.38 13.57 -6.57
C LEU A 6 -16.42 12.40 -6.50
N ASP A 7 -16.57 11.44 -7.44
CA ASP A 7 -15.68 10.27 -7.50
C ASP A 7 -14.24 10.69 -7.79
N VAL A 8 -14.05 11.65 -8.71
CA VAL A 8 -12.72 12.17 -9.03
C VAL A 8 -12.10 12.84 -7.80
N ASP A 9 -12.88 13.65 -7.08
CA ASP A 9 -12.39 14.30 -5.87
C ASP A 9 -12.02 13.28 -4.79
N GLN A 10 -12.84 12.24 -4.63
CA GLN A 10 -12.58 11.16 -3.71
C GLN A 10 -11.27 10.45 -4.06
N ASP A 11 -11.07 10.15 -5.36
CA ASP A 11 -9.88 9.48 -5.81
C ASP A 11 -8.62 10.33 -5.60
N VAL A 12 -8.72 11.64 -5.84
CA VAL A 12 -7.60 12.55 -5.61
C VAL A 12 -7.23 12.58 -4.13
N LEU A 13 -8.23 12.65 -3.26
CA LEU A 13 -7.98 12.66 -1.82
C LEU A 13 -7.38 11.35 -1.34
N LEU A 14 -7.86 10.23 -1.86
CA LEU A 14 -7.29 8.92 -1.54
C LEU A 14 -5.83 8.85 -2.00
N TYR A 15 -5.55 9.31 -3.21
CA TYR A 15 -4.19 9.30 -3.74
C TYR A 15 -3.26 10.13 -2.84
N HIS A 16 -3.70 11.31 -2.43
CA HIS A 16 -2.91 12.14 -1.51
C HIS A 16 -2.65 11.42 -0.19
N ALA A 17 -3.67 10.76 0.36
CA ALA A 17 -3.50 10.04 1.62
C ALA A 17 -2.48 8.91 1.49
N LEU A 18 -2.53 8.19 0.36
CA LEU A 18 -1.57 7.12 0.08
C LEU A 18 -0.15 7.65 -0.05
N LEU A 19 0.03 8.75 -0.79
CA LEU A 19 1.35 9.34 -0.96
C LEU A 19 1.89 9.90 0.35
N ASN A 20 1.04 10.48 1.17
CA ASN A 20 1.46 10.98 2.49
C ASN A 20 1.91 9.84 3.38
N PHE A 21 1.17 8.73 3.38
CA PHE A 21 1.60 7.56 4.13
C PHE A 21 2.95 7.05 3.64
N ARG A 22 3.12 6.93 2.32
CA ARG A 22 4.38 6.46 1.73
C ARG A 22 5.54 7.32 2.17
N TYR A 23 5.37 8.64 2.08
CA TYR A 23 6.41 9.58 2.46
C TYR A 23 6.75 9.44 3.94
N ASP A 24 5.74 9.45 4.81
CA ASP A 24 5.95 9.38 6.25
C ASP A 24 6.64 8.08 6.64
N ALA A 25 6.23 6.97 6.04
CA ALA A 25 6.80 5.67 6.35
C ALA A 25 8.25 5.53 5.88
N LEU A 26 8.60 6.17 4.76
CA LEU A 26 9.97 6.13 4.26
C LEU A 26 10.89 7.04 5.05
N VAL A 27 10.38 8.19 5.52
CA VAL A 27 11.18 9.16 6.26
C VAL A 27 11.36 8.73 7.71
N ASP A 28 10.31 8.15 8.32
CA ASP A 28 10.36 7.80 9.73
C ASP A 28 9.58 6.50 9.97
N TRP A 29 10.13 5.39 9.47
CA TRP A 29 9.49 4.08 9.60
C TRP A 29 9.39 3.62 11.06
N ILE A 30 10.26 4.13 11.92
CA ILE A 30 10.27 3.75 13.34
C ILE A 30 9.00 4.27 14.04
N SER A 31 8.45 5.39 13.58
CA SER A 31 7.25 5.98 14.17
C SER A 31 5.96 5.39 13.63
N VAL A 32 6.02 4.46 12.68
CA VAL A 32 4.80 3.85 12.12
C VAL A 32 4.15 2.97 13.19
N ARG A 33 2.84 3.16 13.37
CA ARG A 33 2.03 2.45 14.37
C ARG A 33 0.84 1.79 13.70
N GLU A 34 0.08 1.03 14.48
CA GLU A 34 -1.10 0.34 13.97
C GLU A 34 -2.10 1.29 13.32
N ASP A 35 -2.24 2.51 13.84
CA ASP A 35 -3.21 3.48 13.33
C ASP A 35 -2.65 4.37 12.23
N SER A 36 -1.41 4.20 11.81
CA SER A 36 -0.78 5.07 10.82
C SER A 36 -1.45 5.00 9.45
N PHE A 37 -2.19 3.95 9.16
CA PHE A 37 -2.88 3.78 7.88
C PHE A 37 -4.36 4.15 7.94
N ASP A 38 -4.85 4.59 9.11
CA ASP A 38 -6.28 4.83 9.33
C ASP A 38 -6.85 5.87 8.38
N LYS A 39 -6.08 6.90 8.03
CA LYS A 39 -6.56 7.92 7.11
C LYS A 39 -6.93 7.31 5.76
N VAL A 40 -6.07 6.43 5.25
CA VAL A 40 -6.34 5.73 3.99
C VAL A 40 -7.55 4.84 4.13
N GLU A 41 -7.67 4.12 5.25
CA GLU A 41 -8.78 3.22 5.48
C GLU A 41 -10.13 3.93 5.58
N SER A 42 -10.11 5.25 5.80
CA SER A 42 -11.36 6.02 5.88
C SER A 42 -12.00 6.25 4.52
N PHE A 43 -11.29 5.95 3.43
CA PHE A 43 -11.80 6.16 2.08
C PHE A 43 -12.41 4.87 1.54
N GLU A 44 -13.32 5.02 0.58
CA GLU A 44 -13.81 3.88 -0.19
C GLU A 44 -12.73 3.48 -1.18
N ILE A 45 -12.33 2.20 -1.15
CA ILE A 45 -11.20 1.73 -1.93
C ILE A 45 -11.68 1.14 -3.26
N PRO A 46 -11.14 1.62 -4.41
CA PRO A 46 -11.46 1.02 -5.69
C PRO A 46 -11.03 -0.45 -5.75
N THR A 47 -11.71 -1.23 -6.57
CA THR A 47 -11.39 -2.64 -6.75
C THR A 47 -10.39 -2.88 -7.88
N GLU A 48 -10.17 -1.88 -8.74
CA GLU A 48 -9.29 -1.99 -9.89
C GLU A 48 -8.52 -0.68 -10.07
N GLY A 49 -7.48 -0.73 -10.91
CA GLY A 49 -6.71 0.44 -11.27
C GLY A 49 -5.54 0.69 -10.35
N PHE A 50 -4.83 1.80 -10.63
CA PHE A 50 -3.59 2.07 -9.90
C PHE A 50 -3.82 2.41 -8.43
N LEU A 51 -4.96 3.01 -8.09
CA LEU A 51 -5.25 3.32 -6.68
C LEU A 51 -5.49 2.06 -5.88
N ALA A 52 -6.16 1.05 -6.48
CA ALA A 52 -6.33 -0.24 -5.82
C ALA A 52 -4.97 -0.89 -5.58
N TYR A 53 -4.08 -0.80 -6.57
CA TYR A 53 -2.72 -1.32 -6.42
C TYR A 53 -1.99 -0.64 -5.25
N TYR A 54 -1.98 0.69 -5.24
CA TYR A 54 -1.27 1.42 -4.18
C TYR A 54 -1.87 1.13 -2.81
N TYR A 55 -3.19 1.00 -2.72
CA TYR A 55 -3.81 0.67 -1.45
C TYR A 55 -3.27 -0.65 -0.90
N HIS A 56 -3.31 -1.71 -1.70
CA HIS A 56 -2.86 -3.03 -1.24
C HIS A 56 -1.36 -3.06 -1.00
N PHE A 57 -0.59 -2.41 -1.87
CA PHE A 57 0.86 -2.37 -1.72
C PHE A 57 1.26 -1.64 -0.43
N PHE A 58 0.69 -0.45 -0.21
CA PHE A 58 1.04 0.32 0.98
C PHE A 58 0.47 -0.29 2.25
N LYS A 59 -0.67 -0.96 2.16
CA LYS A 59 -1.20 -1.70 3.32
C LYS A 59 -0.29 -2.87 3.67
N GLY A 60 0.21 -3.59 2.66
CA GLY A 60 1.19 -4.64 2.88
C GLY A 60 2.45 -4.11 3.54
N PHE A 61 2.93 -2.96 3.09
CA PHE A 61 4.08 -2.30 3.67
C PHE A 61 3.82 -1.92 5.13
N HIS A 62 2.69 -1.30 5.39
CA HIS A 62 2.28 -0.94 6.75
C HIS A 62 2.23 -2.17 7.67
N CYS A 63 1.59 -3.23 7.20
CA CYS A 63 1.46 -4.46 7.98
C CYS A 63 2.83 -5.07 8.27
N THR A 64 3.77 -4.99 7.32
CA THR A 64 5.13 -5.48 7.55
C THR A 64 5.81 -4.67 8.66
N LEU A 65 5.65 -3.34 8.64
CA LEU A 65 6.27 -2.48 9.63
C LEU A 65 5.73 -2.70 11.04
N ILE A 66 4.46 -3.10 11.17
CA ILE A 66 3.88 -3.40 12.48
C ILE A 66 3.92 -4.89 12.80
N SER A 67 4.66 -5.66 12.02
CA SER A 67 4.89 -7.10 12.23
C SER A 67 3.63 -7.96 12.10
N ASN A 68 2.64 -7.48 11.36
CA ASN A 68 1.45 -8.27 11.03
C ASN A 68 1.68 -8.97 9.70
N TYR A 69 2.48 -10.03 9.73
CA TYR A 69 2.99 -10.66 8.50
C TYR A 69 1.91 -11.44 7.74
N ASN A 70 0.94 -12.02 8.42
CA ASN A 70 -0.14 -12.75 7.74
C ASN A 70 -0.96 -11.79 6.88
N GLU A 71 -1.34 -10.65 7.43
CA GLU A 71 -2.09 -9.65 6.69
C GLU A 71 -1.24 -9.04 5.59
N ALA A 72 0.04 -8.80 5.85
CA ALA A 72 0.96 -8.25 4.86
C ALA A 72 1.02 -9.15 3.63
N LYS A 73 1.12 -10.46 3.83
CA LYS A 73 1.17 -11.40 2.72
C LYS A 73 -0.08 -11.31 1.86
N GLU A 74 -1.25 -11.28 2.49
CA GLU A 74 -2.52 -11.18 1.77
C GLU A 74 -2.58 -9.90 0.94
N GLN A 75 -2.16 -8.78 1.53
CA GLN A 75 -2.20 -7.50 0.85
C GLN A 75 -1.22 -7.45 -0.33
N TYR A 76 -0.03 -7.98 -0.14
CA TYR A 76 0.95 -8.04 -1.23
C TYR A 76 0.46 -8.95 -2.37
N GLU A 77 -0.21 -10.05 -2.05
CA GLU A 77 -0.77 -10.92 -3.08
C GLU A 77 -1.84 -10.20 -3.89
N GLN A 78 -2.68 -9.39 -3.23
CA GLN A 78 -3.66 -8.58 -3.94
C GLN A 78 -2.98 -7.53 -4.81
N ALA A 79 -1.95 -6.88 -4.30
CA ALA A 79 -1.21 -5.89 -5.06
C ALA A 79 -0.56 -6.51 -6.30
N GLU A 80 -0.02 -7.71 -6.18
CA GLU A 80 0.61 -8.38 -7.31
C GLU A 80 -0.36 -8.56 -8.48
N LYS A 81 -1.60 -8.91 -8.19
CA LYS A 81 -2.63 -9.07 -9.21
C LYS A 81 -2.94 -7.76 -9.91
N LEU A 82 -2.65 -6.63 -9.29
CA LEU A 82 -2.97 -5.31 -9.80
C LEU A 82 -1.78 -4.60 -10.47
N LEU A 83 -0.61 -5.24 -10.49
CA LEU A 83 0.57 -4.67 -11.14
C LEU A 83 0.34 -4.37 -12.61
N LYS A 84 -0.60 -5.04 -13.25
CA LYS A 84 -0.96 -4.80 -14.65
C LYS A 84 -1.45 -3.37 -14.89
N TYR A 85 -1.88 -2.67 -13.84
CA TYR A 85 -2.33 -1.29 -13.96
C TYR A 85 -1.18 -0.29 -13.78
N ILE A 86 0.03 -0.77 -13.50
CA ILE A 86 1.19 0.08 -13.22
C ILE A 86 2.15 -0.03 -14.39
N ALA A 87 2.33 1.08 -15.12
CA ALA A 87 3.22 1.11 -16.28
C ALA A 87 4.68 1.40 -15.90
N ASP A 88 4.91 2.09 -14.80
CA ASP A 88 6.24 2.58 -14.42
C ASP A 88 7.13 1.43 -13.95
N PRO A 89 8.27 1.17 -14.65
CA PRO A 89 9.18 0.10 -14.23
C PRO A 89 9.78 0.32 -12.84
N ILE A 90 9.90 1.57 -12.41
CA ILE A 90 10.42 1.88 -11.07
C ILE A 90 9.46 1.37 -10.00
N GLU A 91 8.15 1.50 -10.23
CA GLU A 91 7.17 0.98 -9.27
C GLU A 91 7.20 -0.54 -9.23
N HIS A 92 7.41 -1.21 -10.38
CA HIS A 92 7.57 -2.66 -10.39
C HIS A 92 8.80 -3.09 -9.61
N ALA A 93 9.90 -2.36 -9.77
CA ALA A 93 11.12 -2.65 -9.02
C ALA A 93 10.91 -2.44 -7.53
N GLU A 94 10.18 -1.40 -7.15
CA GLU A 94 9.86 -1.13 -5.75
C GLU A 94 9.04 -2.29 -5.17
N PHE A 95 8.05 -2.77 -5.92
CA PHE A 95 7.25 -3.90 -5.48
C PHE A 95 8.13 -5.13 -5.22
N ASN A 96 9.00 -5.46 -6.16
CA ASN A 96 9.87 -6.62 -6.03
C ASN A 96 10.82 -6.48 -4.83
N TYR A 97 11.34 -5.28 -4.61
CA TYR A 97 12.21 -5.00 -3.47
C TYR A 97 11.45 -5.22 -2.15
N ARG A 98 10.24 -4.69 -2.07
CA ARG A 98 9.44 -4.82 -0.83
C ARG A 98 9.03 -6.26 -0.57
N MET A 99 8.73 -7.02 -1.63
CA MET A 99 8.42 -8.44 -1.48
C MET A 99 9.63 -9.21 -0.96
N GLY A 100 10.81 -8.93 -1.50
CA GLY A 100 12.04 -9.56 -1.03
C GLY A 100 12.29 -9.24 0.44
N TYR A 101 12.11 -7.97 0.82
CA TYR A 101 12.29 -7.55 2.20
C TYR A 101 11.27 -8.22 3.12
N PHE A 102 10.02 -8.32 2.68
CA PHE A 102 8.97 -8.99 3.44
C PHE A 102 9.32 -10.45 3.71
N TYR A 103 9.73 -11.19 2.68
CA TYR A 103 10.10 -12.59 2.85
C TYR A 103 11.33 -12.74 3.73
N TYR A 104 12.28 -11.83 3.62
CA TYR A 104 13.44 -11.83 4.50
C TYR A 104 13.01 -11.68 5.97
N GLN A 105 12.10 -10.76 6.26
CA GLN A 105 11.61 -10.53 7.61
C GLN A 105 10.88 -11.77 8.14
N VAL A 106 10.04 -12.38 7.31
CA VAL A 106 9.32 -13.59 7.71
C VAL A 106 10.31 -14.71 8.02
N TYR A 107 11.32 -14.87 7.17
CA TYR A 107 12.33 -15.91 7.36
C TYR A 107 13.09 -15.71 8.66
N GLN A 108 13.44 -14.47 8.97
CA GLN A 108 14.12 -14.15 10.23
C GLN A 108 13.27 -14.55 11.45
N GLN A 109 11.96 -14.37 11.36
CA GLN A 109 11.07 -14.74 12.47
C GLN A 109 11.01 -16.25 12.67
N MET A 110 11.28 -17.03 11.64
CA MET A 110 11.24 -18.49 11.74
C MET A 110 12.50 -19.08 12.35
N LEU A 111 13.58 -18.31 12.40
CA LEU A 111 14.85 -18.75 13.00
C LEU A 111 14.84 -18.54 14.49
#